data_c8ecbc03b224d863d04fc9eed1915341
#
_entry.id   c8ecbc03b224d863d04fc9eed1915341
#
_cell.length_a   1.000
_cell.length_b   1.000
_cell.length_c   1.000
_cell.angle_alpha   90.00
_cell.angle_beta   90.00
_cell.angle_gamma   90.00
#
_symmetry.space_group_name_H-M   'P 1'
#
loop_
_entity.id
_entity.type
_entity.pdbx_description
1 polymer ?
#
loop_
_entity_poly.entity_id
_entity_poly.type
_entity_poly.pdbx_seq_one_letter_code
_entity_poly.pdbx_strand_id
1 'polypeptide(L)'
;MALIVKKPKGTEDIVPSKVYKWHTVEKIVSEAAEIYGFKEIRVPTFEETGLFVRSVGETTDVVQKEMYSVSAAGDSKFTLRPEGTSGTMRAVLENGIMNEGLPQKVYYILSFFRHENTQKGRLREFHQFGCEMVGSESPRADAEVISLAKSVLD
;
A
#
# COMPACT_ATOMS: atom_id res chain seq x y z
N MET A 1 10.06 13.83 33.97
CA MET A 1 10.76 14.52 32.87
C MET A 1 9.80 14.68 31.69
N ALA A 2 9.50 15.89 31.26
CA ALA A 2 8.61 16.09 30.10
C ALA A 2 9.39 15.75 28.82
N LEU A 3 8.81 14.94 27.94
CA LEU A 3 9.41 14.66 26.63
C LEU A 3 9.39 15.93 25.78
N ILE A 4 10.56 16.32 25.28
CA ILE A 4 10.72 17.49 24.41
C ILE A 4 10.18 17.18 23.01
N VAL A 5 10.25 15.92 22.59
CA VAL A 5 9.80 15.46 21.26
C VAL A 5 8.70 14.42 21.43
N LYS A 6 7.60 14.62 20.70
CA LYS A 6 6.46 13.69 20.63
C LYS A 6 6.34 13.13 19.23
N LYS A 7 5.63 12.01 19.08
CA LYS A 7 5.31 11.44 17.76
C LYS A 7 4.59 12.46 16.87
N PRO A 8 4.82 12.45 15.56
CA PRO A 8 4.14 13.33 14.63
C PRO A 8 2.61 13.16 14.69
N LYS A 9 1.88 14.25 14.42
CA LYS A 9 0.42 14.20 14.37
C LYS A 9 -0.03 13.25 13.25
N GLY A 10 -0.94 12.34 13.57
CA GLY A 10 -1.47 11.36 12.62
C GLY A 10 -0.62 10.10 12.45
N THR A 11 0.34 9.87 13.36
CA THR A 11 1.05 8.60 13.46
C THR A 11 0.74 7.90 14.78
N GLU A 12 0.94 6.58 14.83
CA GLU A 12 0.75 5.80 16.06
C GLU A 12 1.90 4.82 16.29
N ASP A 13 2.36 4.73 17.54
CA ASP A 13 3.34 3.72 17.98
C ASP A 13 2.59 2.40 18.22
N ILE A 14 3.03 1.33 17.57
CA ILE A 14 2.54 -0.03 17.82
C ILE A 14 3.42 -0.65 18.90
N VAL A 15 3.02 -0.45 20.15
CA VAL A 15 3.76 -0.90 21.32
C VAL A 15 3.63 -2.43 21.52
N PRO A 16 4.58 -3.09 22.28
CA PRO A 16 4.57 -4.53 22.48
C PRO A 16 3.23 -5.12 22.97
N SER A 17 2.51 -4.37 23.80
CA SER A 17 1.18 -4.78 24.29
C SER A 17 0.07 -4.78 23.25
N LYS A 18 0.31 -4.23 22.06
CA LYS A 18 -0.67 -4.15 20.95
C LYS A 18 -0.23 -4.91 19.69
N VAL A 19 1.07 -5.16 19.52
CA VAL A 19 1.65 -5.72 18.28
C VAL A 19 1.07 -7.11 17.92
N TYR A 20 0.65 -7.89 18.91
CA TYR A 20 0.03 -9.20 18.67
C TYR A 20 -1.25 -9.12 17.80
N LYS A 21 -1.99 -8.00 17.90
CA LYS A 21 -3.18 -7.77 17.06
C LYS A 21 -2.80 -7.60 15.59
N TRP A 22 -1.68 -6.93 15.34
CA TRP A 22 -1.11 -6.76 14.00
C TRP A 22 -0.71 -8.10 13.42
N HIS A 23 0.08 -8.87 14.15
CA HIS A 23 0.49 -10.22 13.72
C HIS A 23 -0.72 -11.11 13.42
N THR A 24 -1.80 -11.01 14.22
CA THR A 24 -3.03 -11.78 13.97
C THR A 24 -3.68 -11.38 12.66
N VAL A 25 -3.87 -10.08 12.41
CA VAL A 25 -4.48 -9.57 11.17
C VAL A 25 -3.60 -9.89 9.96
N GLU A 26 -2.30 -9.60 10.05
CA GLU A 26 -1.33 -9.88 8.98
C GLU A 26 -1.34 -11.37 8.60
N LYS A 27 -1.38 -12.26 9.60
CA LYS A 27 -1.47 -13.70 9.37
C LYS A 27 -2.76 -14.09 8.64
N ILE A 28 -3.90 -13.60 9.10
CA ILE A 28 -5.22 -13.91 8.48
C ILE A 28 -5.25 -13.47 7.02
N VAL A 29 -4.84 -12.23 6.73
CA VAL A 29 -4.91 -11.72 5.36
C VAL A 29 -3.89 -12.36 4.44
N SER A 30 -2.68 -12.72 4.92
CA SER A 30 -1.69 -13.43 4.12
C SER A 30 -2.11 -14.85 3.82
N GLU A 31 -2.59 -15.60 4.81
CA GLU A 31 -3.10 -16.97 4.60
C GLU A 31 -4.28 -16.99 3.62
N ALA A 32 -5.20 -16.04 3.74
CA ALA A 32 -6.30 -15.88 2.78
C ALA A 32 -5.78 -15.60 1.36
N ALA A 33 -4.84 -14.66 1.21
CA ALA A 33 -4.25 -14.35 -0.09
C ALA A 33 -3.55 -15.56 -0.73
N GLU A 34 -2.78 -16.32 0.06
CA GLU A 34 -2.07 -17.52 -0.40
C GLU A 34 -3.03 -18.62 -0.87
N ILE A 35 -4.17 -18.82 -0.17
CA ILE A 35 -5.22 -19.78 -0.59
C ILE A 35 -5.77 -19.42 -1.97
N TYR A 36 -5.91 -18.11 -2.29
CA TYR A 36 -6.32 -17.63 -3.60
C TYR A 36 -5.18 -17.57 -4.63
N GLY A 37 -3.96 -18.01 -4.24
CA GLY A 37 -2.79 -18.08 -5.12
C GLY A 37 -2.10 -16.73 -5.33
N PHE A 38 -2.34 -15.74 -4.49
CA PHE A 38 -1.58 -14.49 -4.49
C PHE A 38 -0.23 -14.68 -3.80
N LYS A 39 0.81 -14.02 -4.33
CA LYS A 39 2.16 -14.02 -3.78
C LYS A 39 2.50 -12.67 -3.19
N GLU A 40 3.20 -12.65 -2.07
CA GLU A 40 3.60 -11.38 -1.44
C GLU A 40 4.56 -10.60 -2.34
N ILE A 41 4.33 -9.29 -2.44
CA ILE A 41 5.24 -8.33 -3.05
C ILE A 41 5.49 -7.17 -2.07
N ARG A 42 6.72 -6.69 -2.01
CA ARG A 42 7.10 -5.50 -1.23
C ARG A 42 7.74 -4.48 -2.14
N VAL A 43 7.24 -3.27 -2.09
CA VAL A 43 7.73 -2.14 -2.89
C VAL A 43 8.35 -1.06 -1.98
N PRO A 44 9.23 -0.20 -2.50
CA PRO A 44 9.85 0.87 -1.73
C PRO A 44 8.86 1.78 -1.02
N THR A 45 9.28 2.35 0.12
CA THR A 45 8.47 3.30 0.89
C THR A 45 8.30 4.63 0.16
N PHE A 46 9.24 4.99 -0.69
CA PHE A 46 9.19 6.19 -1.52
C PHE A 46 9.51 5.84 -2.98
N GLU A 47 8.93 6.58 -3.88
CA GLU A 47 9.07 6.42 -5.32
C GLU A 47 9.28 7.81 -5.97
N GLU A 48 9.64 7.85 -7.23
CA GLU A 48 9.62 9.09 -7.99
C GLU A 48 8.20 9.68 -8.02
N THR A 49 8.09 10.97 -7.74
CA THR A 49 6.79 11.67 -7.68
C THR A 49 5.97 11.48 -8.96
N GLY A 50 6.64 11.46 -10.11
CA GLY A 50 6.01 11.25 -11.42
C GLY A 50 5.23 9.94 -11.56
N LEU A 51 5.61 8.90 -10.81
CA LEU A 51 4.85 7.64 -10.81
C LEU A 51 3.42 7.85 -10.32
N PHE A 52 3.26 8.53 -9.19
CA PHE A 52 1.94 8.77 -8.58
C PHE A 52 1.12 9.81 -9.36
N VAL A 53 1.76 10.86 -9.84
CA VAL A 53 1.10 11.88 -10.67
C VAL A 53 0.47 11.24 -11.91
N ARG A 54 1.20 10.34 -12.57
CA ARG A 54 0.72 9.64 -13.78
C ARG A 54 -0.38 8.63 -13.49
N SER A 55 -0.28 7.87 -12.41
CA SER A 55 -1.18 6.74 -12.15
C SER A 55 -2.45 7.13 -11.39
N VAL A 56 -2.33 8.03 -10.40
CA VAL A 56 -3.46 8.50 -9.58
C VAL A 56 -4.22 9.63 -10.27
N GLY A 57 -3.52 10.44 -11.07
CA GLY A 57 -4.07 11.57 -11.81
C GLY A 57 -3.80 12.93 -11.14
N GLU A 58 -3.33 13.88 -11.96
CA GLU A 58 -2.91 15.23 -11.52
C GLU A 58 -4.01 16.02 -10.79
N THR A 59 -5.27 15.76 -11.09
CA THR A 59 -6.42 16.50 -10.56
C THR A 59 -6.99 15.93 -9.26
N THR A 60 -6.46 14.82 -8.77
CA THR A 60 -6.95 14.21 -7.53
C THR A 60 -6.45 14.94 -6.29
N ASP A 61 -7.26 14.97 -5.24
CA ASP A 61 -6.86 15.56 -3.95
C ASP A 61 -5.61 14.88 -3.37
N VAL A 62 -5.45 13.59 -3.60
CA VAL A 62 -4.27 12.83 -3.17
C VAL A 62 -3.00 13.43 -3.75
N VAL A 63 -2.98 13.67 -5.06
CA VAL A 63 -1.80 14.23 -5.75
C VAL A 63 -1.60 15.71 -5.40
N GLN A 64 -2.66 16.49 -5.33
CA GLN A 64 -2.55 17.94 -5.14
C GLN A 64 -2.27 18.37 -3.70
N LYS A 65 -2.75 17.62 -2.69
CA LYS A 65 -2.78 18.09 -1.30
C LYS A 65 -2.25 17.11 -0.27
N GLU A 66 -2.24 15.80 -0.58
CA GLU A 66 -2.04 14.78 0.44
C GLU A 66 -0.70 14.05 0.35
N MET A 67 0.05 14.19 -0.73
CA MET A 67 1.35 13.55 -0.86
C MET A 67 2.42 14.18 0.03
N TYR A 68 3.22 13.33 0.67
CA TYR A 68 4.43 13.74 1.38
C TYR A 68 5.62 13.75 0.43
N SER A 69 6.15 14.93 0.13
CA SER A 69 7.38 15.07 -0.65
C SER A 69 8.61 14.80 0.21
N VAL A 70 9.56 14.07 -0.33
CA VAL A 70 10.86 13.80 0.28
C VAL A 70 11.91 14.57 -0.49
N SER A 71 12.67 15.41 0.23
CA SER A 71 13.80 16.14 -0.34
C SER A 71 15.09 15.36 -0.04
N ALA A 72 15.81 14.99 -1.10
CA ALA A 72 17.17 14.46 -1.04
C ALA A 72 18.15 15.50 -1.60
N ALA A 73 19.44 15.30 -1.37
CA ALA A 73 20.47 16.12 -2.00
C ALA A 73 20.42 15.88 -3.52
N GLY A 74 20.15 16.92 -4.29
CA GLY A 74 19.99 16.89 -5.75
C GLY A 74 18.56 17.23 -6.21
N ASP A 75 18.33 17.13 -7.53
CA ASP A 75 17.07 17.54 -8.17
C ASP A 75 15.97 16.47 -8.17
N SER A 76 16.23 15.29 -7.60
CA SER A 76 15.27 14.18 -7.57
C SER A 76 14.07 14.49 -6.68
N LYS A 77 12.87 14.36 -7.24
CA LYS A 77 11.61 14.55 -6.52
C LYS A 77 11.03 13.18 -6.17
N PHE A 78 11.07 12.85 -4.89
CA PHE A 78 10.48 11.65 -4.34
C PHE A 78 9.24 11.95 -3.50
N THR A 79 8.38 10.95 -3.39
CA THR A 79 7.14 11.01 -2.61
C THR A 79 7.01 9.73 -1.79
N LEU A 80 6.65 9.87 -0.50
CA LEU A 80 6.22 8.71 0.29
C LEU A 80 4.96 8.13 -0.35
N ARG A 81 4.92 6.82 -0.53
CA ARG A 81 3.81 6.13 -1.21
C ARG A 81 2.45 6.45 -0.56
N PRO A 82 1.50 7.07 -1.29
CA PRO A 82 0.16 7.36 -0.79
C PRO A 82 -0.83 6.20 -1.01
N GLU A 83 -0.46 5.24 -1.86
CA GLU A 83 -1.23 4.04 -2.21
C GLU A 83 -0.28 2.93 -2.72
N GLY A 84 -0.80 1.71 -2.92
CA GLY A 84 0.03 0.55 -3.23
C GLY A 84 0.07 0.14 -4.69
N THR A 85 -0.99 0.45 -5.45
CA THR A 85 -1.15 -0.04 -6.83
C THR A 85 -0.05 0.44 -7.75
N SER A 86 0.29 1.72 -7.73
CA SER A 86 1.29 2.31 -8.64
C SER A 86 2.67 1.69 -8.46
N GLY A 87 3.15 1.59 -7.22
CA GLY A 87 4.44 0.97 -6.91
C GLY A 87 4.46 -0.51 -7.26
N THR A 88 3.36 -1.22 -7.01
CA THR A 88 3.21 -2.63 -7.35
C THR A 88 3.23 -2.83 -8.87
N MET A 89 2.48 -2.03 -9.64
CA MET A 89 2.49 -2.12 -11.10
C MET A 89 3.86 -1.81 -11.68
N ARG A 90 4.55 -0.78 -11.19
CA ARG A 90 5.94 -0.50 -11.58
C ARG A 90 6.83 -1.71 -11.30
N ALA A 91 6.76 -2.29 -10.10
CA ALA A 91 7.58 -3.44 -9.73
C ALA A 91 7.28 -4.68 -10.59
N VAL A 92 6.01 -4.96 -10.88
CA VAL A 92 5.60 -6.07 -11.77
C VAL A 92 6.17 -5.90 -13.18
N LEU A 93 6.14 -4.69 -13.73
CA LEU A 93 6.65 -4.39 -15.08
C LEU A 93 8.17 -4.39 -15.12
N GLU A 94 8.83 -3.71 -14.18
CA GLU A 94 10.29 -3.55 -14.15
C GLU A 94 11.02 -4.88 -13.94
N ASN A 95 10.46 -5.77 -13.14
CA ASN A 95 11.05 -7.09 -12.88
C ASN A 95 10.57 -8.17 -13.86
N GLY A 96 9.77 -7.82 -14.86
CA GLY A 96 9.31 -8.77 -15.89
C GLY A 96 8.41 -9.89 -15.35
N ILE A 97 7.73 -9.69 -14.23
CA ILE A 97 6.90 -10.71 -13.56
C ILE A 97 5.82 -11.25 -14.51
N MET A 98 5.30 -10.40 -15.40
CA MET A 98 4.32 -10.82 -16.40
C MET A 98 4.84 -11.88 -17.39
N ASN A 99 6.16 -12.01 -17.54
CA ASN A 99 6.77 -13.04 -18.41
C ASN A 99 6.72 -14.45 -17.80
N GLU A 100 6.44 -14.57 -16.51
CA GLU A 100 6.30 -15.84 -15.80
C GLU A 100 4.95 -16.53 -16.04
N GLY A 101 4.05 -15.86 -16.78
CA GLY A 101 2.70 -16.33 -17.10
C GLY A 101 1.61 -15.36 -16.62
N LEU A 102 0.39 -15.51 -17.13
CA LEU A 102 -0.74 -14.66 -16.79
C LEU A 102 -1.94 -15.51 -16.35
N PRO A 103 -2.81 -15.00 -15.45
CA PRO A 103 -2.67 -13.75 -14.74
C PRO A 103 -1.63 -13.83 -13.61
N GLN A 104 -0.98 -12.70 -13.32
CA GLN A 104 -0.17 -12.55 -12.11
C GLN A 104 -1.04 -12.07 -10.95
N LYS A 105 -0.84 -12.66 -9.78
CA LYS A 105 -1.57 -12.36 -8.55
C LYS A 105 -0.58 -12.00 -7.47
N VAL A 106 -0.59 -10.75 -7.02
CA VAL A 106 0.29 -10.28 -5.96
C VAL A 106 -0.50 -9.60 -4.86
N TYR A 107 -0.04 -9.72 -3.61
CA TYR A 107 -0.59 -9.00 -2.48
C TYR A 107 0.51 -8.29 -1.70
N TYR A 108 0.12 -7.27 -0.96
CA TYR A 108 1.03 -6.53 -0.08
C TYR A 108 0.36 -6.17 1.24
N ILE A 109 1.18 -6.06 2.29
CA ILE A 109 0.81 -5.49 3.59
C ILE A 109 1.83 -4.37 3.85
N LEU A 110 1.43 -3.13 3.62
CA LEU A 110 2.35 -2.00 3.62
C LEU A 110 1.78 -0.80 4.35
N SER A 111 2.68 0.04 4.90
CA SER A 111 2.32 1.38 5.39
C SER A 111 2.21 2.38 4.24
N PHE A 112 1.27 3.30 4.33
CA PHE A 112 1.02 4.39 3.38
C PHE A 112 0.95 5.72 4.10
N PHE A 113 1.15 6.81 3.34
CA PHE A 113 1.34 8.15 3.90
C PHE A 113 0.50 9.16 3.15
N ARG A 114 -0.47 9.79 3.86
CA ARG A 114 -1.29 10.88 3.31
C ARG A 114 -1.41 12.02 4.30
N HIS A 115 -1.16 13.24 3.85
CA HIS A 115 -1.31 14.43 4.65
C HIS A 115 -2.78 14.86 4.76
N GLU A 116 -3.58 14.01 5.35
CA GLU A 116 -5.00 14.25 5.54
C GLU A 116 -5.33 14.91 6.89
N ASN A 117 -6.57 15.41 7.00
CA ASN A 117 -7.11 15.81 8.28
C ASN A 117 -7.35 14.58 9.15
N THR A 118 -6.63 14.52 10.27
CA THR A 118 -6.70 13.37 11.18
C THR A 118 -8.00 13.33 11.96
N GLN A 119 -8.61 12.16 12.03
CA GLN A 119 -9.77 11.85 12.85
C GLN A 119 -9.71 10.40 13.36
N LYS A 120 -10.67 9.97 14.16
CA LYS A 120 -10.71 8.59 14.65
C LYS A 120 -10.76 7.61 13.47
N GLY A 121 -9.76 6.70 13.42
CA GLY A 121 -9.62 5.73 12.34
C GLY A 121 -9.00 6.27 11.05
N ARG A 122 -8.63 7.56 10.98
CA ARG A 122 -7.97 8.17 9.82
C ARG A 122 -6.67 8.83 10.22
N LEU A 123 -5.57 8.13 9.95
CA LEU A 123 -4.22 8.53 10.28
C LEU A 123 -3.47 9.03 9.03
N ARG A 124 -2.34 9.70 9.23
CA ARG A 124 -1.43 10.12 8.17
C ARG A 124 -0.46 9.03 7.76
N GLU A 125 -0.13 8.15 8.69
CA GLU A 125 0.51 6.87 8.41
C GLU A 125 -0.51 5.78 8.75
N PHE A 126 -0.84 4.96 7.77
CA PHE A 126 -1.81 3.88 7.90
C PHE A 126 -1.34 2.65 7.15
N HIS A 127 -1.86 1.49 7.50
CA HIS A 127 -1.51 0.23 6.88
C HIS A 127 -2.67 -0.28 6.05
N GLN A 128 -2.34 -0.90 4.92
CA GLN A 128 -3.32 -1.59 4.07
C GLN A 128 -2.80 -2.96 3.68
N PHE A 129 -3.70 -3.93 3.70
CA PHE A 129 -3.61 -5.11 2.87
C PHE A 129 -4.22 -4.75 1.51
N GLY A 130 -3.52 -5.07 0.44
CA GLY A 130 -3.98 -4.89 -0.93
C GLY A 130 -3.60 -6.08 -1.79
N CYS A 131 -4.40 -6.35 -2.81
CA CYS A 131 -4.12 -7.38 -3.79
C CYS A 131 -4.38 -6.87 -5.20
N GLU A 132 -3.49 -7.26 -6.12
CA GLU A 132 -3.55 -6.87 -7.52
C GLU A 132 -3.56 -8.12 -8.39
N MET A 133 -4.49 -8.20 -9.34
CA MET A 133 -4.51 -9.23 -10.36
C MET A 133 -4.26 -8.58 -11.72
N VAL A 134 -3.21 -9.00 -12.40
CA VAL A 134 -2.71 -8.35 -13.62
C VAL A 134 -2.71 -9.34 -14.78
N GLY A 135 -3.17 -8.88 -15.95
CA GLY A 135 -3.13 -9.66 -17.19
C GLY A 135 -4.32 -10.57 -17.42
N SER A 136 -5.48 -10.23 -16.86
CA SER A 136 -6.75 -10.91 -17.14
C SER A 136 -7.84 -9.88 -17.46
N GLU A 137 -8.58 -10.07 -18.54
CA GLU A 137 -9.78 -9.31 -18.91
C GLU A 137 -11.07 -10.03 -18.49
N SER A 138 -10.93 -11.19 -17.83
CA SER A 138 -12.08 -12.01 -17.47
C SER A 138 -12.82 -11.43 -16.26
N PRO A 139 -14.16 -11.31 -16.27
CA PRO A 139 -14.94 -10.94 -15.09
C PRO A 139 -14.75 -11.88 -13.90
N ARG A 140 -14.21 -13.09 -14.12
CA ARG A 140 -13.85 -14.01 -13.04
C ARG A 140 -12.70 -13.49 -12.20
N ALA A 141 -11.79 -12.70 -12.79
CA ALA A 141 -10.69 -12.08 -12.06
C ALA A 141 -11.24 -11.08 -11.02
N ASP A 142 -12.19 -10.24 -11.41
CA ASP A 142 -12.86 -9.31 -10.49
C ASP A 142 -13.62 -10.05 -9.38
N ALA A 143 -14.36 -11.10 -9.76
CA ALA A 143 -15.09 -11.92 -8.79
C ALA A 143 -14.17 -12.61 -7.79
N GLU A 144 -12.98 -13.02 -8.22
CA GLU A 144 -12.00 -13.66 -7.34
C GLU A 144 -11.44 -12.67 -6.32
N VAL A 145 -11.07 -11.45 -6.74
CA VAL A 145 -10.61 -10.38 -5.85
C VAL A 145 -11.70 -10.00 -4.83
N ILE A 146 -12.94 -9.87 -5.28
CA ILE A 146 -14.09 -9.60 -4.40
C ILE A 146 -14.29 -10.75 -3.39
N SER A 147 -14.16 -12.00 -3.84
CA SER A 147 -14.31 -13.18 -2.99
C SER A 147 -13.19 -13.26 -1.93
N LEU A 148 -11.95 -12.92 -2.29
CA LEU A 148 -10.85 -12.80 -1.34
C LEU A 148 -11.16 -11.73 -0.29
N ALA A 149 -11.58 -10.53 -0.71
CA ALA A 149 -11.94 -9.46 0.21
C ALA A 149 -13.04 -9.90 1.19
N LYS A 150 -14.07 -10.60 0.67
CA LYS A 150 -15.14 -11.15 1.52
C LYS A 150 -14.60 -12.15 2.52
N SER A 151 -13.77 -13.11 2.10
CA SER A 151 -13.24 -14.15 2.99
C SER A 151 -12.33 -13.65 4.11
N VAL A 152 -11.73 -12.47 3.92
CA VAL A 152 -10.93 -11.77 4.94
C VAL A 152 -11.82 -11.08 5.98
N LEU A 153 -13.04 -10.66 5.59
CA LEU A 153 -13.96 -9.88 6.43
C LEU A 153 -14.98 -10.74 7.19
N ASP A 154 -15.18 -12.00 6.78
CA ASP A 154 -16.05 -12.97 7.46
C ASP A 154 -15.32 -13.65 8.62
#